data_9fc267ad5dd078499613331b8f14eef0
#
_entry.id   9fc267ad5dd078499613331b8f14eef0
#
_cell.length_a   1.000
_cell.length_b   1.000
_cell.length_c   1.000
_cell.angle_alpha   90.00
_cell.angle_beta   90.00
_cell.angle_gamma   90.00
#
_symmetry.space_group_name_H-M   'P 1'
#
loop_
_entity.id
_entity.type
_entity.pdbx_description
1 polymer ?
#
loop_
_entity_poly.entity_id
_entity_poly.type
_entity_poly.pdbx_seq_one_letter_code
_entity_poly.pdbx_strand_id
1 'polypeptide(L)'
;KRRDYSRIVNGKNPIVAHEFLGSDLAGKDVIVMDDMISSGGSILDTARQLKKMNAGRVFLCATFGLFTDGLEGFDKAYEQGDFDLVITSNLTWQPEELQDRPWFSAAGMGKYLANIIDFFNHDASISDMTTSTTKIHELLAKFNKNEQTEFEKMELENTDF
;
A
#
# COMPACT_ATOMS: atom_id res chain seq x y z
N LYS A 1 -15.25 -3.04 -8.53
CA LYS A 1 -16.34 -2.84 -7.54
C LYS A 1 -17.51 -2.14 -8.20
N ARG A 2 -18.73 -2.67 -8.01
CA ARG A 2 -19.99 -2.01 -8.41
C ARG A 2 -20.72 -1.54 -7.16
N ARG A 3 -21.08 -0.25 -7.12
CA ARG A 3 -21.86 0.36 -6.03
C ARG A 3 -23.30 0.57 -6.46
N ASP A 4 -24.21 0.45 -5.51
CA ASP A 4 -25.60 0.86 -5.70
C ASP A 4 -25.76 2.34 -5.32
N TYR A 5 -25.83 3.19 -6.31
CA TYR A 5 -26.00 4.63 -6.12
C TYR A 5 -27.47 5.03 -5.86
N SER A 6 -28.41 4.09 -5.93
CA SER A 6 -29.82 4.34 -5.61
C SER A 6 -30.10 4.29 -4.11
N ARG A 7 -29.14 3.80 -3.31
CA ARG A 7 -29.27 3.64 -1.86
C ARG A 7 -28.10 4.25 -1.14
N ILE A 8 -28.39 4.79 0.04
CA ILE A 8 -27.38 5.23 1.01
C ILE A 8 -27.61 4.47 2.30
N VAL A 9 -26.62 3.75 2.77
CA VAL A 9 -26.63 3.00 4.04
C VAL A 9 -25.46 3.51 4.88
N ASN A 10 -25.74 4.05 6.06
CA ASN A 10 -24.76 4.65 6.96
C ASN A 10 -23.87 5.70 6.25
N GLY A 11 -24.49 6.56 5.43
CA GLY A 11 -23.78 7.62 4.70
C GLY A 11 -22.94 7.17 3.51
N LYS A 12 -22.98 5.89 3.13
CA LYS A 12 -22.19 5.32 2.03
C LYS A 12 -23.08 4.56 1.05
N ASN A 13 -22.71 4.58 -0.24
CA ASN A 13 -23.37 3.73 -1.24
C ASN A 13 -22.86 2.28 -1.07
N PRO A 14 -23.75 1.29 -0.84
CA PRO A 14 -23.32 -0.08 -0.62
C PRO A 14 -22.67 -0.70 -1.86
N ILE A 15 -21.66 -1.52 -1.63
CA ILE A 15 -21.04 -2.32 -2.68
C ILE A 15 -21.92 -3.52 -2.93
N VAL A 16 -22.41 -3.68 -4.16
CA VAL A 16 -23.32 -4.77 -4.56
C VAL A 16 -22.64 -5.90 -5.31
N ALA A 17 -21.46 -5.65 -5.86
CA ALA A 17 -20.69 -6.69 -6.53
C ALA A 17 -19.19 -6.37 -6.55
N HIS A 18 -18.38 -7.41 -6.42
CA HIS A 18 -16.97 -7.43 -6.78
C HIS A 18 -16.80 -8.36 -7.98
N GLU A 19 -16.21 -7.85 -9.04
CA GLU A 19 -15.85 -8.62 -10.22
C GLU A 19 -14.33 -8.63 -10.33
N PHE A 20 -13.74 -9.79 -10.44
CA PHE A 20 -12.32 -9.97 -10.67
C PHE A 20 -12.10 -10.40 -12.11
N LEU A 21 -11.32 -9.61 -12.84
CA LEU A 21 -10.91 -9.91 -14.22
C LEU A 21 -9.45 -10.30 -14.21
N GLY A 22 -9.18 -11.59 -14.07
CA GLY A 22 -7.81 -12.09 -13.99
C GLY A 22 -7.75 -13.61 -13.89
N SER A 23 -6.54 -14.15 -13.77
CA SER A 23 -6.30 -15.57 -13.55
C SER A 23 -6.61 -15.98 -12.09
N ASP A 24 -6.65 -17.29 -11.85
CA ASP A 24 -6.81 -17.85 -10.50
C ASP A 24 -5.78 -17.26 -9.51
N LEU A 25 -6.26 -16.93 -8.31
CA LEU A 25 -5.49 -16.32 -7.23
C LEU A 25 -5.04 -17.32 -6.16
N ALA A 26 -5.48 -18.59 -6.27
CA ALA A 26 -5.22 -19.58 -5.22
C ALA A 26 -3.73 -19.66 -4.87
N GLY A 27 -3.39 -19.38 -3.60
CA GLY A 27 -2.04 -19.42 -3.08
C GLY A 27 -1.10 -18.30 -3.55
N LYS A 28 -1.57 -17.37 -4.39
CA LYS A 28 -0.75 -16.25 -4.89
C LYS A 28 -0.80 -15.07 -3.95
N ASP A 29 0.33 -14.39 -3.79
CA ASP A 29 0.42 -13.12 -3.11
C ASP A 29 -0.19 -12.02 -3.98
N VAL A 30 -0.93 -11.11 -3.36
CA VAL A 30 -1.67 -10.05 -4.06
C VAL A 30 -1.32 -8.69 -3.45
N ILE A 31 -0.98 -7.75 -4.31
CA ILE A 31 -0.80 -6.35 -3.94
C ILE A 31 -2.02 -5.57 -4.44
N VAL A 32 -2.72 -4.92 -3.53
CA VAL A 32 -3.81 -3.98 -3.84
C VAL A 32 -3.24 -2.58 -3.77
N MET A 33 -3.30 -1.85 -4.89
CA MET A 33 -2.83 -0.47 -4.95
C MET A 33 -4.01 0.49 -5.07
N ASP A 34 -4.00 1.52 -4.23
CA ASP A 34 -5.00 2.60 -4.25
C ASP A 34 -4.29 3.95 -4.11
N ASP A 35 -4.96 5.04 -4.41
CA ASP A 35 -4.44 6.40 -4.19
C ASP A 35 -4.56 6.79 -2.71
N MET A 36 -5.64 6.41 -2.03
CA MET A 36 -5.92 6.85 -0.68
C MET A 36 -6.72 5.83 0.13
N ILE A 37 -6.28 5.58 1.35
CA ILE A 37 -7.07 4.93 2.39
C ILE A 37 -7.74 6.03 3.22
N SER A 38 -9.05 6.28 2.99
CA SER A 38 -9.84 7.17 3.82
C SER A 38 -10.32 6.43 5.08
N SER A 39 -11.57 5.94 5.11
CA SER A 39 -12.09 5.15 6.25
C SER A 39 -11.66 3.68 6.26
N GLY A 40 -11.02 3.20 5.21
CA GLY A 40 -10.58 1.82 5.08
C GLY A 40 -11.64 0.81 4.62
N GLY A 41 -12.92 1.11 4.75
CA GLY A 41 -13.98 0.15 4.45
C GLY A 41 -13.91 -0.48 3.06
N SER A 42 -13.55 0.31 2.04
CA SER A 42 -13.45 -0.16 0.65
C SER A 42 -12.26 -1.10 0.43
N ILE A 43 -11.09 -0.78 0.98
CA ILE A 43 -9.88 -1.57 0.79
C ILE A 43 -9.94 -2.87 1.61
N LEU A 44 -10.47 -2.81 2.84
CA LEU A 44 -10.68 -3.98 3.69
C LEU A 44 -11.71 -4.96 3.09
N ASP A 45 -12.78 -4.43 2.48
CA ASP A 45 -13.74 -5.28 1.78
C ASP A 45 -13.11 -5.96 0.56
N THR A 46 -12.23 -5.28 -0.17
CA THR A 46 -11.43 -5.90 -1.25
C THR A 46 -10.54 -7.02 -0.72
N ALA A 47 -9.84 -6.78 0.39
CA ALA A 47 -8.97 -7.78 1.00
C ALA A 47 -9.74 -9.05 1.37
N ARG A 48 -10.91 -8.91 2.01
CA ARG A 48 -11.80 -10.05 2.33
C ARG A 48 -12.23 -10.83 1.10
N GLN A 49 -12.54 -10.14 -0.01
CA GLN A 49 -12.90 -10.82 -1.24
C GLN A 49 -11.73 -11.61 -1.83
N LEU A 50 -10.51 -11.05 -1.80
CA LEU A 50 -9.31 -11.75 -2.25
C LEU A 50 -9.01 -13.00 -1.40
N LYS A 51 -9.14 -12.92 -0.08
CA LYS A 51 -8.99 -14.09 0.81
C LYS A 51 -10.08 -15.16 0.54
N LYS A 52 -11.32 -14.76 0.23
CA LYS A 52 -12.38 -15.71 -0.21
C LYS A 52 -12.04 -16.41 -1.54
N MET A 53 -11.22 -15.80 -2.37
CA MET A 53 -10.70 -16.38 -3.60
C MET A 53 -9.42 -17.18 -3.37
N ASN A 54 -9.11 -17.52 -2.11
CA ASN A 54 -7.94 -18.27 -1.68
C ASN A 54 -6.60 -17.60 -2.03
N ALA A 55 -6.55 -16.26 -2.11
CA ALA A 55 -5.28 -15.55 -2.22
C ALA A 55 -4.35 -15.91 -1.05
N GLY A 56 -3.05 -15.95 -1.30
CA GLY A 56 -2.01 -16.11 -0.29
C GLY A 56 -1.92 -14.87 0.61
N ARG A 57 -0.78 -14.19 0.62
CA ARG A 57 -0.64 -12.91 1.32
C ARG A 57 -1.33 -11.78 0.56
N VAL A 58 -1.94 -10.85 1.29
CA VAL A 58 -2.60 -9.67 0.73
C VAL A 58 -1.97 -8.41 1.32
N PHE A 59 -1.34 -7.63 0.46
CA PHE A 59 -0.69 -6.36 0.80
C PHE A 59 -1.55 -5.21 0.30
N LEU A 60 -1.85 -4.25 1.18
CA LEU A 60 -2.67 -3.09 0.88
C LEU A 60 -1.76 -1.86 0.80
N CYS A 61 -1.62 -1.28 -0.38
CA CYS A 61 -0.73 -0.15 -0.62
C CYS A 61 -1.53 1.08 -1.01
N ALA A 62 -1.24 2.24 -0.41
CA ALA A 62 -1.82 3.50 -0.83
C ALA A 62 -0.82 4.65 -0.69
N THR A 63 -0.96 5.68 -1.54
CA THR A 63 -0.15 6.88 -1.39
C THR A 63 -0.47 7.60 -0.08
N PHE A 64 -1.76 7.76 0.25
CA PHE A 64 -2.18 8.49 1.43
C PHE A 64 -2.98 7.59 2.38
N GLY A 65 -2.51 7.46 3.62
CA GLY A 65 -3.23 6.77 4.69
C GLY A 65 -3.85 7.80 5.67
N LEU A 66 -5.16 8.03 5.56
CA LEU A 66 -5.85 9.00 6.40
C LEU A 66 -6.52 8.37 7.62
N PHE A 67 -6.96 7.11 7.52
CA PHE A 67 -7.59 6.32 8.59
C PHE A 67 -8.69 7.09 9.35
N THR A 68 -9.59 7.75 8.62
CA THR A 68 -10.58 8.70 9.17
C THR A 68 -11.59 8.09 10.14
N ASP A 69 -11.82 6.79 10.08
CA ASP A 69 -12.71 6.05 10.99
C ASP A 69 -11.92 5.31 12.10
N GLY A 70 -10.64 5.68 12.33
CA GLY A 70 -9.76 5.04 13.31
C GLY A 70 -9.11 3.76 12.81
N LEU A 71 -8.40 3.07 13.70
CA LEU A 71 -7.59 1.89 13.39
C LEU A 71 -8.29 0.56 13.72
N GLU A 72 -9.35 0.58 14.54
CA GLU A 72 -10.00 -0.62 15.06
C GLU A 72 -10.56 -1.55 13.96
N GLY A 73 -10.98 -0.96 12.84
CA GLY A 73 -11.45 -1.71 11.68
C GLY A 73 -10.34 -2.52 11.04
N PHE A 74 -9.13 -1.95 11.00
CA PHE A 74 -7.91 -2.61 10.49
C PHE A 74 -7.39 -3.65 11.47
N ASP A 75 -7.35 -3.32 12.78
CA ASP A 75 -6.94 -4.25 13.82
C ASP A 75 -7.76 -5.56 13.75
N LYS A 76 -9.09 -5.43 13.70
CA LYS A 76 -9.99 -6.58 13.56
C LYS A 76 -9.81 -7.36 12.26
N ALA A 77 -9.64 -6.67 11.15
CA ALA A 77 -9.42 -7.33 9.85
C ALA A 77 -8.08 -8.07 9.79
N TYR A 78 -7.04 -7.52 10.43
CA TYR A 78 -5.75 -8.19 10.56
C TYR A 78 -5.84 -9.45 11.44
N GLU A 79 -6.49 -9.36 12.60
CA GLU A 79 -6.75 -10.51 13.48
C GLU A 79 -7.55 -11.63 12.78
N GLN A 80 -8.43 -11.26 11.85
CA GLN A 80 -9.20 -12.20 11.02
C GLN A 80 -8.39 -12.80 9.85
N GLY A 81 -7.18 -12.30 9.61
CA GLY A 81 -6.34 -12.72 8.49
C GLY A 81 -6.83 -12.23 7.13
N ASP A 82 -7.59 -11.11 7.09
CA ASP A 82 -8.10 -10.54 5.85
C ASP A 82 -6.99 -9.93 4.99
N PHE A 83 -5.91 -9.47 5.61
CA PHE A 83 -4.71 -8.94 4.94
C PHE A 83 -3.46 -9.18 5.81
N ASP A 84 -2.29 -8.99 5.24
CA ASP A 84 -1.00 -9.24 5.88
C ASP A 84 -0.24 -7.95 6.22
N LEU A 85 -0.32 -6.93 5.37
CA LEU A 85 0.37 -5.65 5.59
C LEU A 85 -0.36 -4.51 4.90
N VAL A 86 -0.35 -3.34 5.54
CA VAL A 86 -0.74 -2.05 4.95
C VAL A 86 0.51 -1.19 4.80
N ILE A 87 0.74 -0.67 3.61
CA ILE A 87 1.87 0.23 3.32
C ILE A 87 1.32 1.55 2.83
N THR A 88 1.67 2.66 3.49
CA THR A 88 1.37 4.01 2.98
C THR A 88 2.60 4.89 3.00
N SER A 89 2.61 5.96 2.20
CA SER A 89 3.65 6.96 2.35
C SER A 89 3.46 7.75 3.65
N ASN A 90 4.53 8.39 4.13
CA ASN A 90 4.49 9.33 5.24
C ASN A 90 4.26 10.79 4.78
N LEU A 91 3.54 10.99 3.67
CA LEU A 91 3.22 12.31 3.11
C LEU A 91 2.04 13.01 3.80
N THR A 92 1.29 12.28 4.63
CA THR A 92 0.22 12.82 5.47
C THR A 92 0.57 12.62 6.94
N TRP A 93 -0.05 13.41 7.80
CA TRP A 93 0.03 13.15 9.24
C TRP A 93 -0.50 11.74 9.55
N GLN A 94 0.23 11.04 10.39
CA GLN A 94 -0.10 9.69 10.86
C GLN A 94 -0.09 9.70 12.39
N PRO A 95 -1.10 9.12 13.07
CA PRO A 95 -1.07 8.98 14.52
C PRO A 95 0.09 8.09 14.97
N GLU A 96 0.72 8.42 16.10
CA GLU A 96 1.86 7.67 16.64
C GLU A 96 1.51 6.18 16.84
N GLU A 97 0.31 5.91 17.33
CA GLU A 97 -0.21 4.56 17.56
C GLU A 97 -0.31 3.70 16.28
N LEU A 98 -0.30 4.31 15.10
CA LEU A 98 -0.27 3.58 13.83
C LEU A 98 1.08 2.90 13.60
N GLN A 99 2.16 3.54 14.02
CA GLN A 99 3.53 3.01 13.87
C GLN A 99 3.77 1.76 14.73
N ASP A 100 3.02 1.60 15.82
CA ASP A 100 3.11 0.44 16.72
C ASP A 100 2.32 -0.78 16.19
N ARG A 101 1.58 -0.62 15.11
CA ARG A 101 0.76 -1.72 14.57
C ARG A 101 1.60 -2.72 13.77
N PRO A 102 1.54 -4.03 14.09
CA PRO A 102 2.32 -5.05 13.40
C PRO A 102 1.94 -5.21 11.92
N TRP A 103 0.78 -4.70 11.54
CA TRP A 103 0.24 -4.75 10.18
C TRP A 103 0.53 -3.49 9.37
N PHE A 104 1.27 -2.51 9.91
CA PHE A 104 1.51 -1.25 9.23
C PHE A 104 2.99 -1.02 8.93
N SER A 105 3.27 -0.39 7.78
CA SER A 105 4.60 0.10 7.41
C SER A 105 4.50 1.42 6.67
N ALA A 106 5.31 2.39 7.06
CA ALA A 106 5.38 3.69 6.39
C ALA A 106 6.52 3.71 5.36
N ALA A 107 6.18 4.02 4.11
CA ALA A 107 7.18 4.31 3.08
C ALA A 107 7.71 5.73 3.24
N GLY A 108 8.99 5.86 3.59
CA GLY A 108 9.66 7.16 3.81
C GLY A 108 9.84 7.94 2.52
N MET A 109 9.20 9.10 2.41
CA MET A 109 9.28 9.98 1.22
C MET A 109 10.20 11.17 1.39
N GLY A 110 10.80 11.36 2.58
CA GLY A 110 11.61 12.54 2.90
C GLY A 110 12.78 12.76 1.94
N LYS A 111 13.53 11.72 1.62
CA LYS A 111 14.64 11.79 0.67
C LYS A 111 14.17 12.19 -0.75
N TYR A 112 13.02 11.67 -1.17
CA TYR A 112 12.41 12.03 -2.46
C TYR A 112 12.05 13.51 -2.52
N LEU A 113 11.39 14.01 -1.46
CA LEU A 113 11.01 15.42 -1.35
C LEU A 113 12.24 16.33 -1.30
N ALA A 114 13.26 15.98 -0.53
CA ALA A 114 14.51 16.74 -0.46
C ALA A 114 15.17 16.87 -1.84
N ASN A 115 15.24 15.79 -2.60
CA ASN A 115 15.78 15.82 -3.95
C ASN A 115 14.92 16.68 -4.89
N ILE A 116 13.58 16.60 -4.82
CA ILE A 116 12.70 17.45 -5.64
C ILE A 116 12.96 18.94 -5.34
N ILE A 117 13.07 19.30 -4.07
CA ILE A 117 13.37 20.69 -3.64
C ILE A 117 14.72 21.12 -4.20
N ASP A 118 15.74 20.27 -4.11
CA ASP A 118 17.07 20.55 -4.64
C ASP A 118 17.06 20.79 -6.16
N PHE A 119 16.39 19.92 -6.92
CA PHE A 119 16.25 20.07 -8.37
C PHE A 119 15.56 21.39 -8.76
N PHE A 120 14.47 21.76 -8.05
CA PHE A 120 13.80 23.04 -8.31
C PHE A 120 14.70 24.26 -7.96
N ASN A 121 15.48 24.17 -6.91
CA ASN A 121 16.39 25.25 -6.53
C ASN A 121 17.53 25.46 -7.53
N HIS A 122 17.89 24.45 -8.29
CA HIS A 122 18.97 24.47 -9.28
C HIS A 122 18.47 24.47 -10.73
N ASP A 123 17.19 24.72 -10.97
CA ASP A 123 16.56 24.68 -12.31
C ASP A 123 16.89 23.37 -13.10
N ALA A 124 17.09 22.26 -12.37
CA ALA A 124 17.41 20.97 -12.95
C ALA A 124 16.17 20.16 -13.31
N SER A 125 16.30 19.26 -14.30
CA SER A 125 15.20 18.37 -14.70
C SER A 125 14.97 17.29 -13.66
N ILE A 126 13.68 17.07 -13.29
CA ILE A 126 13.26 15.98 -12.41
C ILE A 126 12.93 14.68 -13.16
N SER A 127 13.11 14.65 -14.49
CA SER A 127 12.72 13.51 -15.35
C SER A 127 13.31 12.19 -14.89
N ASP A 128 14.57 12.17 -14.51
CA ASP A 128 15.30 10.96 -14.12
C ASP A 128 14.80 10.42 -12.76
N MET A 129 14.32 11.31 -11.90
CA MET A 129 13.71 10.92 -10.62
C MET A 129 12.30 10.35 -10.76
N THR A 130 11.53 10.89 -11.71
CA THR A 130 10.14 10.46 -11.93
C THR A 130 10.05 9.19 -12.75
N THR A 131 11.11 8.85 -13.50
CA THR A 131 11.17 7.63 -14.31
C THR A 131 11.74 6.47 -13.49
N SER A 132 10.87 5.76 -12.78
CA SER A 132 11.26 4.63 -11.93
C SER A 132 11.63 3.36 -12.72
N THR A 133 11.41 3.30 -14.03
CA THR A 133 11.57 2.10 -14.86
C THR A 133 12.99 1.51 -14.78
N THR A 134 14.02 2.34 -14.89
CA THR A 134 15.43 1.89 -14.80
C THR A 134 15.70 1.27 -13.43
N LYS A 135 15.29 1.94 -12.36
CA LYS A 135 15.46 1.44 -10.98
C LYS A 135 14.71 0.14 -10.72
N ILE A 136 13.48 0.02 -11.26
CA ILE A 136 12.70 -1.22 -11.18
C ILE A 136 13.45 -2.37 -11.88
N HIS A 137 13.96 -2.15 -13.09
CA HIS A 137 14.73 -3.17 -13.82
C HIS A 137 16.00 -3.56 -13.08
N GLU A 138 16.72 -2.62 -12.50
CA GLU A 138 17.90 -2.90 -11.68
C GLU A 138 17.58 -3.74 -10.46
N LEU A 139 16.50 -3.41 -9.73
CA LEU A 139 16.04 -4.16 -8.57
C LEU A 139 15.59 -5.59 -8.95
N LEU A 140 14.84 -5.73 -10.04
CA LEU A 140 14.44 -7.04 -10.55
C LEU A 140 15.65 -7.88 -10.98
N ALA A 141 16.64 -7.28 -11.62
CA ALA A 141 17.88 -7.97 -12.01
C ALA A 141 18.67 -8.46 -10.79
N LYS A 142 18.74 -7.65 -9.71
CA LYS A 142 19.35 -8.06 -8.43
C LYS A 142 18.61 -9.20 -7.78
N PHE A 143 17.28 -9.11 -7.72
CA PHE A 143 16.42 -10.16 -7.16
C PHE A 143 16.58 -11.49 -7.91
N ASN A 144 16.57 -11.44 -9.25
CA ASN A 144 16.73 -12.64 -10.09
C ASN A 144 18.12 -13.28 -10.01
N LYS A 145 19.15 -12.54 -9.54
CA LYS A 145 20.49 -13.09 -9.30
C LYS A 145 20.67 -13.74 -7.93
N ASN A 146 19.60 -13.96 -7.15
CA ASN A 146 19.64 -14.50 -5.79
C ASN A 146 20.44 -13.66 -4.77
N GLU A 147 20.54 -12.36 -4.99
CA GLU A 147 21.16 -11.43 -4.03
C GLU A 147 20.14 -10.98 -2.96
N GLN A 148 19.37 -11.93 -2.41
CA GLN A 148 18.39 -11.67 -1.31
C GLN A 148 19.04 -11.00 -0.10
N THR A 149 20.31 -11.32 0.18
CA THR A 149 21.04 -10.80 1.33
C THR A 149 21.31 -9.29 1.27
N GLU A 150 21.43 -8.71 0.09
CA GLU A 150 21.62 -7.26 -0.05
C GLU A 150 20.28 -6.50 0.02
N PHE A 151 19.20 -7.11 -0.40
CA PHE A 151 17.87 -6.51 -0.31
C PHE A 151 17.43 -6.35 1.15
N GLU A 152 17.60 -7.39 1.97
CA GLU A 152 17.34 -7.36 3.41
C GLU A 152 18.20 -6.34 4.16
N LYS A 153 19.47 -6.16 3.76
CA LYS A 153 20.35 -5.13 4.33
C LYS A 153 19.94 -3.72 3.94
N MET A 154 19.50 -3.49 2.70
CA MET A 154 19.03 -2.17 2.26
C MET A 154 17.71 -1.78 2.93
N GLU A 155 16.84 -2.72 3.27
CA GLU A 155 15.62 -2.43 4.07
C GLU A 155 15.99 -2.04 5.50
N LEU A 156 16.94 -2.72 6.13
CA LEU A 156 17.41 -2.40 7.49
C LEU A 156 18.09 -1.02 7.57
N GLU A 157 18.87 -0.64 6.58
CA GLU A 157 19.54 0.69 6.53
C GLU A 157 18.57 1.85 6.24
N ASN A 158 17.38 1.61 5.69
CA ASN A 158 16.38 2.64 5.41
C ASN A 158 15.31 2.78 6.53
N THR A 159 15.34 1.94 7.54
CA THR A 159 14.44 2.02 8.71
C THR A 159 15.04 2.81 9.88
N ASP A 160 16.32 3.20 9.81
CA ASP A 160 17.03 3.95 10.87
C ASP A 160 17.05 5.47 10.60
N PHE A 161 15.89 6.09 10.27
CA PHE A 161 15.73 7.56 10.29
C PHE A 161 14.37 7.96 10.81
#